data_5152fdd46b89e67d6140cbcc35b06541
#
_entry.id   5152fdd46b89e67d6140cbcc35b06541
#
_cell.length_a   1.000
_cell.length_b   1.000
_cell.length_c   1.000
_cell.angle_alpha   90.00
_cell.angle_beta   90.00
_cell.angle_gamma   90.00
#
_symmetry.space_group_name_H-M   'P 1'
#
loop_
_entity.id
_entity.type
_entity.pdbx_description
1 polymer ?
#
loop_
_entity_poly.entity_id
_entity_poly.type
_entity_poly.pdbx_seq_one_letter_code
_entity_poly.pdbx_strand_id
1 'polypeptide(L)'
;LVPLILIASFSTLYFFSKKLLLYTTFISIFVFTIQNINMYPYQYTWFNSFGNFININNNFEVDYWGVSGRNIAKKINNNNQLLQHKDKCIYVAPKHVIEPFISADYNCVKSFFSIYPKSNEKYILIKYMRNIRRENPDNCELIIEESYNLNLFGNKLILGEVYLCN
;
A
#
# COMPACT_ATOMS: atom_id res chain seq x y z
N LEU A 1 -4.12 -3.12 -26.50
CA LEU A 1 -3.60 -4.27 -25.75
C LEU A 1 -4.33 -5.57 -26.09
N VAL A 2 -5.67 -5.61 -26.13
CA VAL A 2 -6.47 -6.82 -26.42
C VAL A 2 -6.09 -7.51 -27.74
N PRO A 3 -5.93 -6.80 -28.89
CA PRO A 3 -5.54 -7.45 -30.14
C PRO A 3 -4.17 -8.14 -30.07
N LEU A 4 -3.19 -7.53 -29.37
CA LEU A 4 -1.86 -8.12 -29.22
C LEU A 4 -1.88 -9.39 -28.37
N ILE A 5 -2.70 -9.41 -27.32
CA ILE A 5 -2.89 -10.61 -26.49
C ILE A 5 -3.53 -11.74 -27.30
N LEU A 6 -4.53 -11.44 -28.11
CA LEU A 6 -5.17 -12.43 -28.99
C LEU A 6 -4.19 -13.00 -30.00
N ILE A 7 -3.41 -12.16 -30.69
CA ILE A 7 -2.41 -12.60 -31.66
C ILE A 7 -1.35 -13.49 -30.99
N ALA A 8 -0.85 -13.08 -29.81
CA ALA A 8 0.10 -13.88 -29.05
C ALA A 8 -0.49 -15.24 -28.62
N SER A 9 -1.76 -15.26 -28.22
CA SER A 9 -2.47 -16.49 -27.82
C SER A 9 -2.66 -17.43 -29.01
N PHE A 10 -3.07 -16.93 -30.16
CA PHE A 10 -3.21 -17.74 -31.38
C PHE A 10 -1.86 -18.27 -31.87
N SER A 11 -0.82 -17.46 -31.82
CA SER A 11 0.53 -17.89 -32.21
C SER A 11 1.04 -19.01 -31.28
N THR A 12 0.83 -18.89 -29.98
CA THR A 12 1.20 -19.93 -29.02
C THR A 12 0.44 -21.24 -29.25
N LEU A 13 -0.84 -21.19 -29.55
CA LEU A 13 -1.64 -22.36 -29.88
C LEU A 13 -1.16 -23.08 -31.16
N TYR A 14 -0.64 -22.33 -32.11
CA TYR A 14 -0.15 -22.88 -33.39
C TYR A 14 1.26 -23.50 -33.26
N PHE A 15 2.16 -22.87 -32.55
CA PHE A 15 3.56 -23.28 -32.47
C PHE A 15 3.89 -24.30 -31.39
N PHE A 16 3.08 -24.37 -30.33
CA PHE A 16 3.37 -25.27 -29.20
C PHE A 16 2.49 -26.53 -29.21
N SER A 17 3.09 -27.66 -28.82
CA SER A 17 2.32 -28.88 -28.63
C SER A 17 1.27 -28.71 -27.52
N LYS A 18 0.09 -29.34 -27.66
CA LYS A 18 -1.00 -29.25 -26.69
C LYS A 18 -0.55 -29.62 -25.26
N LYS A 19 0.38 -30.57 -25.12
CA LYS A 19 0.93 -30.99 -23.83
C LYS A 19 1.78 -29.86 -23.21
N LEU A 20 2.66 -29.23 -23.97
CA LEU A 20 3.49 -28.13 -23.48
C LEU A 20 2.63 -26.94 -23.07
N LEU A 21 1.61 -26.61 -23.87
CA LEU A 21 0.68 -25.54 -23.54
C LEU A 21 -0.06 -25.82 -22.22
N LEU A 22 -0.52 -27.05 -22.00
CA LEU A 22 -1.17 -27.46 -20.77
C LEU A 22 -0.25 -27.28 -19.56
N TYR A 23 1.00 -27.75 -19.62
CA TYR A 23 1.97 -27.63 -18.53
C TYR A 23 2.30 -26.16 -18.23
N THR A 24 2.55 -25.35 -19.26
CA THR A 24 2.86 -23.92 -19.05
C THR A 24 1.68 -23.18 -18.43
N THR A 25 0.45 -23.51 -18.82
CA THR A 25 -0.77 -22.94 -18.24
C THR A 25 -0.90 -23.33 -16.77
N PHE A 26 -0.72 -24.59 -16.41
CA PHE A 26 -0.78 -25.01 -15.02
C PHE A 26 0.29 -24.35 -14.16
N ILE A 27 1.52 -24.28 -14.65
CA ILE A 27 2.62 -23.61 -13.95
C ILE A 27 2.29 -22.12 -13.74
N SER A 28 1.78 -21.46 -14.77
CA SER A 28 1.42 -20.03 -14.69
C SER A 28 0.30 -19.79 -13.67
N ILE A 29 -0.75 -20.62 -13.68
CA ILE A 29 -1.84 -20.52 -12.70
C ILE A 29 -1.30 -20.75 -11.28
N PHE A 30 -0.44 -21.75 -11.10
CA PHE A 30 0.15 -22.06 -9.80
C PHE A 30 0.99 -20.88 -9.26
N VAL A 31 1.89 -20.34 -10.07
CA VAL A 31 2.71 -19.18 -9.70
C VAL A 31 1.85 -17.96 -9.38
N PHE A 32 0.85 -17.68 -10.23
CA PHE A 32 -0.09 -16.58 -10.00
C PHE A 32 -0.88 -16.74 -8.70
N THR A 33 -1.33 -17.96 -8.38
CA THR A 33 -2.05 -18.23 -7.14
C THR A 33 -1.17 -17.99 -5.92
N ILE A 34 0.07 -18.47 -5.93
CA ILE A 34 1.01 -18.24 -4.82
C ILE A 34 1.27 -16.74 -4.65
N GLN A 35 1.49 -16.02 -5.74
CA GLN A 35 1.71 -14.56 -5.67
C GLN A 35 0.50 -13.85 -5.07
N ASN A 36 -0.72 -14.20 -5.49
CA ASN A 36 -1.94 -13.60 -4.94
C ASN A 36 -2.13 -13.88 -3.45
N ILE A 37 -1.83 -15.08 -2.99
CA ILE A 37 -1.91 -15.43 -1.56
C ILE A 37 -0.91 -14.60 -0.75
N ASN A 38 0.33 -14.48 -1.23
CA ASN A 38 1.37 -13.70 -0.56
C ASN A 38 1.07 -12.20 -0.50
N MET A 39 0.31 -11.68 -1.46
CA MET A 39 -0.06 -10.27 -1.54
C MET A 39 -1.33 -9.94 -0.75
N TYR A 40 -2.05 -10.91 -0.21
CA TYR A 40 -3.26 -10.66 0.55
C TYR A 40 -2.99 -9.74 1.76
N PRO A 41 -3.80 -8.68 2.00
CA PRO A 41 -5.00 -8.26 1.27
C PRO A 41 -4.75 -7.24 0.15
N TYR A 42 -3.52 -7.06 -0.32
CA TYR A 42 -3.10 -5.96 -1.20
C TYR A 42 -3.01 -6.34 -2.68
N GLN A 43 -3.80 -7.31 -3.16
CA GLN A 43 -3.76 -7.80 -4.54
C GLN A 43 -3.99 -6.73 -5.60
N TYR A 44 -4.71 -5.66 -5.28
CA TYR A 44 -4.96 -4.53 -6.18
C TYR A 44 -3.70 -3.70 -6.50
N THR A 45 -2.63 -3.85 -5.71
CA THR A 45 -1.33 -3.19 -5.93
C THR A 45 -0.34 -4.08 -6.67
N TRP A 46 -0.85 -5.12 -7.35
CA TRP A 46 0.00 -6.07 -8.05
C TRP A 46 0.78 -5.41 -9.19
N PHE A 47 2.09 -5.55 -9.14
CA PHE A 47 3.00 -5.21 -10.21
C PHE A 47 3.68 -6.48 -10.69
N ASN A 48 3.82 -6.63 -12.00
CA ASN A 48 4.54 -7.76 -12.57
C ASN A 48 6.03 -7.70 -12.22
N SER A 49 6.77 -8.78 -12.49
CA SER A 49 8.19 -8.89 -12.16
C SER A 49 9.06 -7.78 -12.77
N PHE A 50 8.63 -7.13 -13.86
CA PHE A 50 9.30 -5.97 -14.43
C PHE A 50 9.23 -4.73 -13.52
N GLY A 51 8.25 -4.65 -12.65
CA GLY A 51 8.16 -3.59 -11.64
C GLY A 51 9.38 -3.51 -10.73
N ASN A 52 10.14 -4.61 -10.61
CA ASN A 52 11.38 -4.63 -9.81
C ASN A 52 12.51 -3.79 -10.42
N PHE A 53 12.51 -3.60 -11.74
CA PHE A 53 13.49 -2.76 -12.43
C PHE A 53 13.14 -1.27 -12.38
N ILE A 54 11.91 -0.95 -11.98
CA ILE A 54 11.42 0.42 -11.87
C ILE A 54 11.21 0.66 -10.37
N ASN A 55 11.72 1.77 -9.85
CA ASN A 55 11.44 2.14 -8.47
C ASN A 55 9.94 2.51 -8.32
N ILE A 56 9.11 1.49 -8.04
CA ILE A 56 7.65 1.61 -7.98
C ILE A 56 7.25 2.66 -6.96
N ASN A 57 7.90 2.65 -5.79
CA ASN A 57 7.61 3.59 -4.71
C ASN A 57 7.77 5.06 -5.13
N ASN A 58 8.67 5.36 -6.08
CA ASN A 58 8.94 6.73 -6.51
C ASN A 58 8.18 7.13 -7.78
N ASN A 59 7.72 6.15 -8.56
CA ASN A 59 7.14 6.41 -9.88
C ASN A 59 5.63 6.17 -9.95
N PHE A 60 5.04 5.47 -8.97
CA PHE A 60 3.63 5.10 -9.01
C PHE A 60 2.91 5.41 -7.70
N GLU A 61 1.65 5.77 -7.81
CA GLU A 61 0.74 5.82 -6.66
C GLU A 61 0.36 4.39 -6.29
N VAL A 62 0.75 3.96 -5.10
CA VAL A 62 0.64 2.55 -4.70
C VAL A 62 -0.65 2.28 -3.94
N ASP A 63 -0.99 3.11 -2.97
CA ASP A 63 -2.21 2.95 -2.17
C ASP A 63 -3.23 4.07 -2.44
N TYR A 64 -3.65 4.20 -3.69
CA TYR A 64 -4.60 5.22 -4.13
C TYR A 64 -5.91 5.22 -3.33
N TRP A 65 -6.42 4.04 -3.00
CA TRP A 65 -7.69 3.88 -2.28
C TRP A 65 -7.52 3.84 -0.76
N GLY A 66 -6.29 3.83 -0.24
CA GLY A 66 -6.01 3.76 1.20
C GLY A 66 -6.43 2.43 1.83
N VAL A 67 -6.36 1.32 1.09
CA VAL A 67 -6.77 -0.02 1.59
C VAL A 67 -5.89 -0.48 2.76
N SER A 68 -4.65 0.04 2.86
CA SER A 68 -3.80 -0.16 4.03
C SER A 68 -4.34 0.46 5.33
N GLY A 69 -5.35 1.35 5.22
CA GLY A 69 -5.89 2.09 6.37
C GLY A 69 -6.33 1.23 7.53
N ARG A 70 -6.98 0.08 7.27
CA ARG A 70 -7.37 -0.86 8.33
C ARG A 70 -6.17 -1.43 9.09
N ASN A 71 -5.13 -1.82 8.39
CA ASN A 71 -3.92 -2.38 9.01
C ASN A 71 -3.12 -1.30 9.74
N ILE A 72 -3.03 -0.11 9.17
CA ILE A 72 -2.42 1.06 9.81
C ILE A 72 -3.17 1.38 11.11
N ALA A 73 -4.50 1.44 11.09
CA ALA A 73 -5.31 1.67 12.29
C ALA A 73 -5.04 0.61 13.37
N LYS A 74 -4.98 -0.68 12.98
CA LYS A 74 -4.65 -1.75 13.91
C LYS A 74 -3.27 -1.58 14.54
N LYS A 75 -2.27 -1.18 13.75
CA LYS A 75 -0.92 -0.90 14.25
C LYS A 75 -0.91 0.31 15.18
N ILE A 76 -1.63 1.39 14.87
CA ILE A 76 -1.77 2.58 15.72
C ILE A 76 -2.39 2.20 17.06
N ASN A 77 -3.50 1.48 17.05
CA ASN A 77 -4.22 1.07 18.27
C ASN A 77 -3.39 0.17 19.20
N ASN A 78 -2.38 -0.52 18.67
CA ASN A 78 -1.50 -1.42 19.42
C ASN A 78 -0.11 -0.84 19.69
N ASN A 79 0.19 0.38 19.25
CA ASN A 79 1.52 0.99 19.41
C ASN A 79 1.61 1.76 20.72
N ASN A 80 2.45 1.30 21.65
CA ASN A 80 2.59 1.91 22.97
C ASN A 80 3.03 3.38 22.94
N GLN A 81 3.86 3.77 21.97
CA GLN A 81 4.32 5.15 21.81
C GLN A 81 3.16 6.05 21.40
N LEU A 82 2.34 5.63 20.43
CA LEU A 82 1.19 6.40 19.97
C LEU A 82 0.05 6.42 20.99
N LEU A 83 -0.09 5.37 21.81
CA LEU A 83 -1.07 5.31 22.88
C LEU A 83 -0.85 6.39 23.95
N GLN A 84 0.39 6.87 24.13
CA GLN A 84 0.70 8.01 25.02
C GLN A 84 0.23 9.36 24.45
N HIS A 85 -0.13 9.40 23.18
CA HIS A 85 -0.54 10.60 22.44
C HIS A 85 -2.02 10.56 21.99
N LYS A 86 -2.87 9.82 22.71
CA LYS A 86 -4.32 9.72 22.41
C LYS A 86 -5.06 11.07 22.50
N ASP A 87 -4.51 12.02 23.23
CA ASP A 87 -4.99 13.39 23.31
C ASP A 87 -4.78 14.19 22.01
N LYS A 88 -3.96 13.70 21.10
CA LYS A 88 -3.63 14.37 19.84
C LYS A 88 -4.58 13.98 18.72
N CYS A 89 -4.76 14.90 17.77
CA CYS A 89 -5.53 14.63 16.58
C CYS A 89 -4.73 13.83 15.56
N ILE A 90 -5.41 12.90 14.90
CA ILE A 90 -4.89 12.17 13.74
C ILE A 90 -5.29 12.91 12.47
N TYR A 91 -4.30 13.29 11.68
CA TYR A 91 -4.51 13.90 10.36
C TYR A 91 -4.24 12.89 9.26
N VAL A 92 -5.20 12.71 8.36
CA VAL A 92 -5.14 11.70 7.27
C VAL A 92 -5.97 12.13 6.06
N ALA A 93 -5.56 11.70 4.89
CA ALA A 93 -6.35 11.87 3.67
C ALA A 93 -6.26 10.62 2.77
N PRO A 94 -7.38 9.97 2.46
CA PRO A 94 -8.75 10.26 2.85
C PRO A 94 -9.11 9.76 4.26
N LYS A 95 -9.86 10.56 5.02
CA LYS A 95 -10.24 10.30 6.41
C LYS A 95 -11.13 9.06 6.55
N HIS A 96 -12.14 8.93 5.71
CA HIS A 96 -13.17 7.88 5.79
C HIS A 96 -12.64 6.46 5.71
N VAL A 97 -11.43 6.28 5.21
CA VAL A 97 -10.80 4.96 5.04
C VAL A 97 -10.27 4.40 6.35
N ILE A 98 -9.87 5.24 7.28
CA ILE A 98 -9.24 4.81 8.53
C ILE A 98 -10.10 5.08 9.77
N GLU A 99 -10.90 6.16 9.75
CA GLU A 99 -11.70 6.61 10.89
C GLU A 99 -12.53 5.50 11.55
N PRO A 100 -13.21 4.59 10.80
CA PRO A 100 -14.00 3.51 11.38
C PRO A 100 -13.18 2.48 12.17
N PHE A 101 -11.86 2.45 11.99
CA PHE A 101 -10.97 1.45 12.57
C PHE A 101 -10.07 2.01 13.68
N ILE A 102 -10.05 3.33 13.86
CA ILE A 102 -9.31 3.99 14.95
C ILE A 102 -10.10 3.81 16.26
N SER A 103 -9.37 3.54 17.34
CA SER A 103 -9.99 3.46 18.68
C SER A 103 -10.67 4.78 19.04
N ALA A 104 -11.85 4.67 19.68
CA ALA A 104 -12.59 5.83 20.22
C ALA A 104 -11.81 6.61 21.28
N ASP A 105 -10.72 6.05 21.76
CA ASP A 105 -9.85 6.73 22.74
C ASP A 105 -9.08 7.93 22.15
N TYR A 106 -8.92 7.99 20.82
CA TYR A 106 -8.29 9.13 20.16
C TYR A 106 -9.28 10.29 20.04
N ASN A 107 -8.85 11.47 20.45
CA ASN A 107 -9.73 12.65 20.53
C ASN A 107 -10.34 13.07 19.21
N CYS A 108 -9.62 12.93 18.11
CA CYS A 108 -10.14 13.34 16.80
C CYS A 108 -9.38 12.73 15.63
N VAL A 109 -10.13 12.49 14.54
CA VAL A 109 -9.57 12.20 13.22
C VAL A 109 -9.98 13.32 12.27
N LYS A 110 -9.03 14.02 11.68
CA LYS A 110 -9.25 15.17 10.79
C LYS A 110 -8.74 14.89 9.38
N SER A 111 -9.40 15.49 8.39
CA SER A 111 -8.91 15.42 7.02
C SER A 111 -7.75 16.41 6.84
N PHE A 112 -6.62 15.92 6.36
CA PHE A 112 -5.43 16.75 6.08
C PHE A 112 -5.70 17.85 5.03
N PHE A 113 -6.68 17.65 4.14
CA PHE A 113 -7.03 18.66 3.13
C PHE A 113 -7.88 19.82 3.67
N SER A 114 -8.51 19.65 4.84
CA SER A 114 -9.47 20.63 5.33
C SER A 114 -8.90 21.58 6.38
N ILE A 115 -7.94 21.14 7.14
CA ILE A 115 -7.40 21.89 8.28
C ILE A 115 -5.91 21.54 8.43
N TYR A 116 -5.05 22.54 8.25
CA TYR A 116 -3.64 22.40 8.61
C TYR A 116 -3.49 22.45 10.14
N PRO A 117 -2.67 21.56 10.73
CA PRO A 117 -2.35 21.66 12.14
C PRO A 117 -1.68 23.04 12.43
N LYS A 118 -2.03 23.62 13.56
CA LYS A 118 -1.37 24.86 14.01
C LYS A 118 0.11 24.58 14.27
N SER A 119 0.97 25.53 13.96
CA SER A 119 2.42 25.39 13.96
C SER A 119 3.09 24.94 15.28
N ASN A 120 2.34 24.81 16.39
CA ASN A 120 2.87 24.45 17.70
C ASN A 120 2.09 23.28 18.36
N GLU A 121 1.22 22.59 17.64
CA GLU A 121 0.49 21.45 18.21
C GLU A 121 1.11 20.14 17.74
N LYS A 122 1.39 19.23 18.69
CA LYS A 122 1.77 17.86 18.37
C LYS A 122 0.57 17.14 17.75
N TYR A 123 0.79 16.39 16.67
CA TYR A 123 -0.24 15.64 16.00
C TYR A 123 0.31 14.34 15.40
N ILE A 124 -0.59 13.42 15.07
CA ILE A 124 -0.27 12.19 14.35
C ILE A 124 -0.65 12.39 12.89
N LEU A 125 0.29 12.19 11.98
CA LEU A 125 0.07 12.28 10.54
C LEU A 125 0.09 10.89 9.93
N ILE A 126 -0.95 10.56 9.17
CA ILE A 126 -1.00 9.33 8.37
C ILE A 126 -0.91 9.71 6.91
N LYS A 127 0.08 9.15 6.25
CA LYS A 127 0.36 9.39 4.84
C LYS A 127 0.22 8.09 4.06
N TYR A 128 -0.81 7.98 3.24
CA TYR A 128 -0.91 6.90 2.26
C TYR A 128 0.00 7.16 1.08
N MET A 129 0.56 6.11 0.50
CA MET A 129 1.43 6.21 -0.66
C MET A 129 0.65 6.46 -1.96
N ARG A 130 -0.21 7.45 -1.90
CA ARG A 130 -1.09 7.93 -2.94
C ARG A 130 -0.44 8.97 -3.86
N ASN A 131 0.64 9.59 -3.41
CA ASN A 131 1.26 10.69 -4.14
C ASN A 131 2.73 10.39 -4.42
N ILE A 132 3.15 10.57 -5.67
CA ILE A 132 4.52 10.31 -6.13
C ILE A 132 5.52 11.26 -5.48
N ARG A 133 5.11 12.50 -5.16
CA ARG A 133 5.96 13.48 -4.47
C ARG A 133 5.88 13.28 -2.96
N ARG A 134 6.87 12.58 -2.44
CA ARG A 134 6.94 12.21 -1.03
C ARG A 134 8.05 12.97 -0.33
N GLU A 135 7.78 14.20 0.00
CA GLU A 135 8.60 14.90 0.97
C GLU A 135 8.27 14.38 2.36
N ASN A 136 9.28 14.02 3.13
CA ASN A 136 9.08 13.73 4.53
C ASN A 136 8.58 15.00 5.21
N PRO A 137 7.54 14.91 6.03
CA PRO A 137 7.05 16.10 6.72
C PRO A 137 8.12 16.61 7.69
N ASP A 138 8.38 17.91 7.65
CA ASP A 138 9.34 18.56 8.52
C ASP A 138 8.93 18.39 10.00
N ASN A 139 9.91 18.19 10.87
CA ASN A 139 9.72 18.03 12.32
C ASN A 139 8.83 16.84 12.72
N CYS A 140 8.80 15.78 11.91
CA CYS A 140 8.03 14.58 12.18
C CYS A 140 8.95 13.34 12.26
N GLU A 141 8.65 12.46 13.22
CA GLU A 141 9.31 11.17 13.40
C GLU A 141 8.44 10.06 12.80
N LEU A 142 9.03 9.20 11.97
CA LEU A 142 8.36 8.02 11.42
C LEU A 142 8.22 6.95 12.53
N ILE A 143 6.98 6.59 12.88
CA ILE A 143 6.68 5.61 13.93
C ILE A 143 6.26 4.27 13.35
N ILE A 144 5.44 4.27 12.30
CA ILE A 144 4.90 3.05 11.70
C ILE A 144 5.06 3.14 10.18
N GLU A 145 5.51 2.04 9.59
CA GLU A 145 5.48 1.82 8.16
C GLU A 145 4.62 0.60 7.84
N GLU A 146 3.65 0.76 6.97
CA GLU A 146 2.87 -0.32 6.39
C GLU A 146 3.39 -0.65 5.01
N SER A 147 3.83 -1.89 4.83
CA SER A 147 4.45 -2.33 3.59
C SER A 147 4.30 -3.82 3.41
N TYR A 148 4.49 -4.31 2.18
CA TYR A 148 4.59 -5.72 1.88
C TYR A 148 5.72 -6.01 0.88
N ASN A 149 6.14 -7.26 0.81
CA ASN A 149 7.16 -7.69 -0.16
C ASN A 149 6.51 -7.93 -1.52
N LEU A 150 7.00 -7.26 -2.54
CA LEU A 150 6.47 -7.32 -3.90
C LEU A 150 6.65 -8.70 -4.53
N ASN A 151 7.68 -9.43 -4.10
CA ASN A 151 8.01 -10.77 -4.57
C ASN A 151 8.87 -11.52 -3.55
N LEU A 152 9.16 -12.79 -3.88
CA LEU A 152 10.04 -13.67 -3.09
C LEU A 152 11.48 -13.13 -2.92
N PHE A 153 11.88 -12.12 -3.68
CA PHE A 153 13.24 -11.56 -3.70
C PHE A 153 13.38 -10.23 -2.97
N GLY A 154 12.35 -9.77 -2.27
CA GLY A 154 12.52 -8.81 -1.20
C GLY A 154 12.38 -7.32 -1.53
N ASN A 155 11.89 -6.94 -2.71
CA ASN A 155 11.56 -5.52 -2.92
C ASN A 155 10.32 -5.13 -2.11
N LYS A 156 10.51 -4.20 -1.19
CA LYS A 156 9.50 -3.72 -0.28
C LYS A 156 8.67 -2.61 -0.92
N LEU A 157 7.37 -2.79 -0.96
CA LEU A 157 6.42 -1.79 -1.39
C LEU A 157 5.79 -1.12 -0.18
N ILE A 158 6.01 0.18 -0.01
CA ILE A 158 5.45 0.96 1.07
C ILE A 158 4.05 1.40 0.67
N LEU A 159 3.05 1.15 1.52
CA LEU A 159 1.64 1.51 1.30
C LEU A 159 1.23 2.74 2.10
N GLY A 160 1.81 2.91 3.27
CA GLY A 160 1.52 4.05 4.12
C GLY A 160 2.48 4.17 5.27
N GLU A 161 2.54 5.37 5.82
CA GLU A 161 3.43 5.77 6.90
C GLU A 161 2.67 6.55 7.95
N VAL A 162 3.05 6.38 9.21
CA VAL A 162 2.51 7.13 10.35
C VAL A 162 3.63 7.88 11.01
N TYR A 163 3.45 9.17 11.13
CA TYR A 163 4.40 10.10 11.73
C TYR A 163 3.83 10.71 13.00
N LEU A 164 4.71 10.93 13.97
CA LEU A 164 4.45 11.80 15.11
C LEU A 164 5.14 13.14 14.84
N CYS A 165 4.37 14.21 14.77
CA CYS A 165 4.82 15.55 14.43
C CYS A 165 4.77 16.48 15.65
N ASN A 166 5.77 17.35 15.75
CA ASN A 166 5.91 18.33 16.84
C ASN A 166 5.57 19.74 16.37
#